data_63fa3166acb999c8b3e9573fb4820d84
#
_entry.id   63fa3166acb999c8b3e9573fb4820d84
#
_cell.length_a   1.000
_cell.length_b   1.000
_cell.length_c   1.000
_cell.angle_alpha   90.00
_cell.angle_beta   90.00
_cell.angle_gamma   90.00
#
_symmetry.space_group_name_H-M   'P 1'
#
loop_
_entity.id
_entity.type
_entity.pdbx_description
1 polymer ?
#
loop_
_entity_poly.entity_id
_entity_poly.type
_entity_poly.pdbx_seq_one_letter_code
_entity_poly.pdbx_strand_id
1 'polypeptide(L)'
;MQKTLEKNHTIPMENHIDARNEGLPFNTKFFDAININRSAVEKRVATLTGRRSVKKEFQAAWLLKAISMIDLTTLAGDDTRGNVLRLCEKAKNPVREDLLAQLGMQDAKLTTGAVCVYHNLIPFAKEALQGTSIPIAAVSTGFPAGKISLEDKISEIKKSVAAGAKEIDIVISRDLVL
;
A
#
# COMPACT_ATOMS: atom_id res chain seq x y z
N MET A 1 6.65 -42.84 -45.50
CA MET A 1 7.32 -42.17 -44.39
C MET A 1 6.74 -40.75 -44.28
N GLN A 2 5.71 -40.56 -43.46
CA GLN A 2 5.10 -39.27 -43.20
C GLN A 2 5.66 -38.74 -41.88
N LYS A 3 6.32 -37.58 -41.92
CA LYS A 3 6.75 -36.86 -40.73
C LYS A 3 5.60 -36.01 -40.20
N THR A 4 5.13 -36.36 -39.04
CA THR A 4 4.16 -35.62 -38.24
C THR A 4 4.84 -34.36 -37.68
N LEU A 5 4.35 -33.19 -38.05
CA LEU A 5 4.75 -31.90 -37.47
C LEU A 5 4.05 -31.75 -36.13
N GLU A 6 4.81 -31.76 -35.05
CA GLU A 6 4.34 -31.37 -33.72
C GLU A 6 4.02 -29.88 -33.70
N LYS A 7 2.75 -29.57 -33.47
CA LYS A 7 2.30 -28.21 -33.20
C LYS A 7 2.70 -27.86 -31.76
N ASN A 8 3.70 -27.00 -31.63
CA ASN A 8 3.99 -26.32 -30.35
C ASN A 8 2.77 -25.48 -29.95
N HIS A 9 2.03 -25.96 -28.97
CA HIS A 9 1.04 -25.17 -28.25
C HIS A 9 1.79 -24.30 -27.25
N THR A 10 2.07 -23.06 -27.64
CA THR A 10 2.41 -22.01 -26.70
C THR A 10 1.12 -21.65 -25.96
N ILE A 11 1.03 -22.10 -24.72
CA ILE A 11 0.01 -21.64 -23.76
C ILE A 11 0.31 -20.16 -23.50
N PRO A 12 -0.64 -19.22 -23.73
CA PRO A 12 -0.46 -17.85 -23.29
C PRO A 12 -0.32 -17.87 -21.78
N MET A 13 0.79 -17.34 -21.25
CA MET A 13 0.86 -17.00 -19.84
C MET A 13 -0.13 -15.85 -19.59
N GLU A 14 -1.35 -16.18 -19.25
CA GLU A 14 -2.24 -15.25 -18.57
C GLU A 14 -1.50 -14.82 -17.31
N ASN A 15 -1.24 -13.52 -17.20
CA ASN A 15 -0.78 -12.89 -15.97
C ASN A 15 -1.88 -13.06 -14.92
N HIS A 16 -1.90 -14.20 -14.26
CA HIS A 16 -2.59 -14.36 -12.98
C HIS A 16 -1.85 -13.45 -12.00
N ILE A 17 -2.34 -12.23 -11.88
CA ILE A 17 -2.10 -11.42 -10.69
C ILE A 17 -2.87 -12.17 -9.61
N ASP A 18 -2.18 -13.03 -8.87
CA ASP A 18 -2.74 -13.64 -7.67
C ASP A 18 -3.22 -12.48 -6.79
N ALA A 19 -4.55 -12.35 -6.69
CA ALA A 19 -5.14 -11.36 -5.81
C ALA A 19 -4.67 -11.68 -4.40
N ARG A 20 -3.80 -10.84 -3.84
CA ARG A 20 -3.23 -11.00 -2.49
C ARG A 20 -4.29 -11.13 -1.41
N ASN A 21 -5.49 -10.61 -1.68
CA ASN A 21 -6.69 -10.76 -0.87
C ASN A 21 -7.88 -10.91 -1.79
N GLU A 22 -8.47 -12.08 -1.86
CA GLU A 22 -9.82 -12.22 -2.35
C GLU A 22 -10.74 -11.51 -1.35
N GLY A 23 -11.34 -10.39 -1.77
CA GLY A 23 -12.27 -9.65 -0.93
C GLY A 23 -13.40 -10.56 -0.46
N LEU A 24 -13.76 -10.47 0.82
CA LEU A 24 -14.95 -11.13 1.33
C LEU A 24 -16.19 -10.29 1.03
N PRO A 25 -17.35 -10.90 0.71
CA PRO A 25 -18.60 -10.18 0.62
C PRO A 25 -18.88 -9.44 1.94
N PHE A 26 -19.33 -8.19 1.84
CA PHE A 26 -19.70 -7.42 3.03
C PHE A 26 -20.85 -8.10 3.77
N ASN A 27 -20.66 -8.36 5.05
CA ASN A 27 -21.66 -9.00 5.92
C ASN A 27 -21.69 -8.28 7.28
N THR A 28 -22.78 -7.57 7.53
CA THR A 28 -22.97 -6.84 8.80
C THR A 28 -22.90 -7.72 10.04
N LYS A 29 -23.26 -9.02 9.92
CA LYS A 29 -23.21 -9.98 11.02
C LYS A 29 -21.79 -10.18 11.61
N PHE A 30 -20.74 -9.82 10.86
CA PHE A 30 -19.37 -9.83 11.41
C PHE A 30 -19.19 -8.87 12.58
N PHE A 31 -20.04 -7.85 12.68
CA PHE A 31 -19.93 -6.79 13.68
C PHE A 31 -20.88 -6.98 14.86
N ASP A 32 -21.93 -7.78 14.71
CA ASP A 32 -23.01 -7.93 15.72
C ASP A 32 -22.48 -8.45 17.08
N ALA A 33 -21.41 -9.24 17.08
CA ALA A 33 -20.80 -9.81 18.27
C ALA A 33 -19.60 -9.00 18.81
N ILE A 34 -19.23 -7.89 18.15
CA ILE A 34 -18.05 -7.10 18.53
C ILE A 34 -18.43 -6.13 19.64
N ASN A 35 -17.97 -6.42 20.85
CA ASN A 35 -18.06 -5.52 21.99
C ASN A 35 -16.67 -5.03 22.38
N ILE A 36 -16.46 -3.71 22.33
CA ILE A 36 -15.18 -3.11 22.70
C ILE A 36 -15.27 -2.59 24.13
N ASN A 37 -14.51 -3.21 25.02
CA ASN A 37 -14.32 -2.70 26.36
C ASN A 37 -13.19 -1.66 26.36
N ARG A 38 -13.57 -0.38 26.33
CA ARG A 38 -12.63 0.75 26.28
C ARG A 38 -11.60 0.69 27.42
N SER A 39 -12.03 0.45 28.66
CA SER A 39 -11.12 0.40 29.81
C SER A 39 -10.08 -0.71 29.68
N ALA A 40 -10.47 -1.88 29.13
CA ALA A 40 -9.53 -2.97 28.89
C ALA A 40 -8.51 -2.61 27.80
N VAL A 41 -8.95 -1.94 26.73
CA VAL A 41 -8.07 -1.45 25.65
C VAL A 41 -7.08 -0.44 26.19
N GLU A 42 -7.55 0.58 26.93
CA GLU A 42 -6.71 1.63 27.52
C GLU A 42 -5.65 1.05 28.47
N LYS A 43 -6.05 0.11 29.34
CA LYS A 43 -5.11 -0.59 30.23
C LYS A 43 -4.06 -1.37 29.45
N ARG A 44 -4.45 -2.06 28.38
CA ARG A 44 -3.51 -2.79 27.53
C ARG A 44 -2.53 -1.84 26.83
N VAL A 45 -3.02 -0.75 26.27
CA VAL A 45 -2.19 0.28 25.61
C VAL A 45 -1.18 0.89 26.59
N ALA A 46 -1.60 1.24 27.80
CA ALA A 46 -0.73 1.78 28.84
C ALA A 46 0.44 0.85 29.19
N THR A 47 0.30 -0.47 29.02
CA THR A 47 1.40 -1.42 29.26
C THR A 47 2.43 -1.50 28.13
N LEU A 48 2.12 -0.99 26.93
CA LEU A 48 2.99 -1.18 25.75
C LEU A 48 4.36 -0.50 25.92
N THR A 49 4.38 0.70 26.49
CA THR A 49 5.62 1.47 26.70
C THR A 49 6.58 0.81 27.69
N GLY A 50 6.03 0.07 28.68
CA GLY A 50 6.84 -0.67 29.67
C GLY A 50 7.25 -2.07 29.25
N ARG A 51 6.82 -2.54 28.06
CA ARG A 51 7.17 -3.87 27.57
C ARG A 51 8.59 -3.92 27.07
N ARG A 52 9.22 -5.11 27.17
CA ARG A 52 10.53 -5.36 26.62
C ARG A 52 10.55 -5.06 25.11
N SER A 53 11.41 -4.15 24.67
CA SER A 53 11.63 -3.86 23.26
C SER A 53 12.64 -4.81 22.64
N VAL A 54 12.51 -5.03 21.33
CA VAL A 54 13.53 -5.71 20.51
C VAL A 54 14.77 -4.82 20.38
N LYS A 55 15.95 -5.41 20.36
CA LYS A 55 17.23 -4.67 20.29
C LYS A 55 18.19 -5.31 19.29
N LYS A 56 19.24 -4.57 18.95
CA LYS A 56 20.35 -5.01 18.08
C LYS A 56 19.87 -5.53 16.73
N GLU A 57 20.36 -6.68 16.29
CA GLU A 57 20.07 -7.33 15.02
C GLU A 57 18.55 -7.61 14.83
N PHE A 58 17.85 -7.99 15.88
CA PHE A 58 16.40 -8.19 15.82
C PHE A 58 15.65 -6.86 15.61
N GLN A 59 16.13 -5.77 16.19
CA GLN A 59 15.57 -4.45 15.96
C GLN A 59 15.80 -4.02 14.49
N ALA A 60 17.01 -4.22 13.96
CA ALA A 60 17.32 -3.94 12.56
C ALA A 60 16.41 -4.74 11.60
N ALA A 61 16.25 -6.04 11.86
CA ALA A 61 15.37 -6.88 11.06
C ALA A 61 13.90 -6.40 11.06
N TRP A 62 13.37 -6.00 12.23
CA TRP A 62 12.02 -5.44 12.32
C TRP A 62 11.89 -4.08 11.63
N LEU A 63 12.92 -3.22 11.69
CA LEU A 63 12.92 -1.94 10.97
C LEU A 63 12.93 -2.13 9.46
N LEU A 64 13.75 -3.05 8.94
CA LEU A 64 13.75 -3.40 7.52
C LEU A 64 12.38 -3.97 7.09
N LYS A 65 11.79 -4.84 7.92
CA LYS A 65 10.45 -5.36 7.67
C LYS A 65 9.39 -4.26 7.68
N ALA A 66 9.47 -3.32 8.62
CA ALA A 66 8.54 -2.18 8.68
C ALA A 66 8.64 -1.32 7.41
N ILE A 67 9.85 -1.05 6.90
CA ILE A 67 10.04 -0.31 5.64
C ILE A 67 9.28 -0.97 4.49
N SER A 68 9.32 -2.29 4.38
CA SER A 68 8.60 -3.03 3.32
C SER A 68 7.07 -2.97 3.43
N MET A 69 6.54 -2.41 4.50
CA MET A 69 5.09 -2.27 4.77
C MET A 69 4.63 -0.80 4.78
N ILE A 70 5.51 0.14 4.49
CA ILE A 70 5.18 1.56 4.47
C ILE A 70 4.50 1.91 3.15
N ASP A 71 3.36 2.56 3.23
CA ASP A 71 2.81 3.35 2.13
C ASP A 71 3.49 4.71 2.17
N LEU A 72 4.54 4.86 1.37
CA LEU A 72 5.32 6.11 1.36
C LEU A 72 4.50 7.22 0.73
N THR A 73 4.15 8.21 1.53
CA THR A 73 3.06 9.14 1.26
C THR A 73 3.52 10.57 1.07
N THR A 74 2.93 11.28 0.11
CA THR A 74 2.92 12.74 0.03
C THR A 74 1.51 13.23 -0.25
N LEU A 75 1.00 14.13 0.59
CA LEU A 75 -0.37 14.64 0.55
C LEU A 75 -0.41 16.15 0.83
N ALA A 76 0.63 16.87 0.43
CA ALA A 76 0.64 18.32 0.49
C ALA A 76 -0.18 18.90 -0.67
N GLY A 77 -0.93 19.96 -0.39
CA GLY A 77 -1.78 20.60 -1.41
C GLY A 77 -1.00 21.24 -2.56
N ASP A 78 0.29 21.43 -2.38
CA ASP A 78 1.24 22.01 -3.34
C ASP A 78 2.20 20.98 -3.94
N ASP A 79 1.91 19.68 -3.80
CA ASP A 79 2.71 18.62 -4.40
C ASP A 79 2.79 18.76 -5.92
N THR A 80 3.99 18.64 -6.42
CA THR A 80 4.31 18.71 -7.84
C THR A 80 4.76 17.36 -8.39
N ARG A 81 4.81 17.25 -9.73
CA ARG A 81 5.45 16.10 -10.40
C ARG A 81 6.84 15.80 -9.82
N GLY A 82 7.66 16.85 -9.59
CA GLY A 82 9.01 16.69 -9.03
C GLY A 82 9.02 16.05 -7.64
N ASN A 83 8.07 16.40 -6.79
CA ASN A 83 7.91 15.81 -5.45
C ASN A 83 7.57 14.32 -5.56
N VAL A 84 6.63 13.98 -6.44
CA VAL A 84 6.22 12.57 -6.66
C VAL A 84 7.36 11.72 -7.23
N LEU A 85 8.12 12.24 -8.21
CA LEU A 85 9.27 11.50 -8.75
C LEU A 85 10.31 11.20 -7.65
N ARG A 86 10.65 12.20 -6.81
CA ARG A 86 11.57 11.99 -5.68
C ARG A 86 11.03 11.00 -4.65
N LEU A 87 9.72 11.03 -4.39
CA LEU A 87 9.06 10.06 -3.51
C LEU A 87 9.20 8.63 -4.04
N CYS A 88 8.93 8.45 -5.33
CA CYS A 88 9.04 7.15 -5.99
C CYS A 88 10.48 6.62 -5.99
N GLU A 89 11.49 7.49 -6.18
CA GLU A 89 12.89 7.08 -6.05
C GLU A 89 13.24 6.62 -4.63
N LYS A 90 12.73 7.32 -3.61
CA LYS A 90 12.88 6.86 -2.21
C LYS A 90 12.14 5.55 -1.95
N ALA A 91 10.99 5.32 -2.57
CA ALA A 91 10.24 4.07 -2.44
C ALA A 91 10.98 2.87 -3.04
N LYS A 92 11.67 3.09 -4.16
CA LYS A 92 12.52 2.07 -4.82
C LYS A 92 13.78 1.76 -4.03
N ASN A 93 14.37 2.78 -3.40
CA ASN A 93 15.65 2.70 -2.70
C ASN A 93 15.53 3.31 -1.28
N PRO A 94 14.75 2.68 -0.38
CA PRO A 94 14.43 3.28 0.92
C PRO A 94 15.59 3.24 1.92
N VAL A 95 16.59 2.39 1.68
CA VAL A 95 17.80 2.24 2.51
C VAL A 95 19.04 2.36 1.63
N ARG A 96 20.05 3.05 2.12
CA ARG A 96 21.32 3.21 1.43
C ARG A 96 22.00 1.85 1.20
N GLU A 97 22.62 1.68 0.04
CA GLU A 97 23.27 0.43 -0.36
C GLU A 97 24.41 0.02 0.58
N ASP A 98 25.19 0.99 1.08
CA ASP A 98 26.27 0.72 2.02
C ASP A 98 25.76 0.16 3.36
N LEU A 99 24.59 0.60 3.82
CA LEU A 99 23.95 0.05 5.02
C LEU A 99 23.40 -1.36 4.77
N LEU A 100 22.80 -1.60 3.62
CA LEU A 100 22.33 -2.94 3.24
C LEU A 100 23.51 -3.92 3.14
N ALA A 101 24.64 -3.47 2.59
CA ALA A 101 25.87 -4.28 2.53
C ALA A 101 26.41 -4.63 3.92
N GLN A 102 26.46 -3.67 4.84
CA GLN A 102 26.88 -3.90 6.23
C GLN A 102 25.97 -4.90 6.97
N LEU A 103 24.69 -4.95 6.59
CA LEU A 103 23.71 -5.88 7.15
C LEU A 103 23.66 -7.23 6.41
N GLY A 104 24.46 -7.42 5.36
CA GLY A 104 24.38 -8.62 4.50
C GLY A 104 23.09 -8.73 3.72
N MET A 105 22.44 -7.61 3.41
CA MET A 105 21.10 -7.54 2.81
C MET A 105 21.10 -6.89 1.41
N GLN A 106 22.25 -6.78 0.76
CA GLN A 106 22.41 -6.15 -0.55
C GLN A 106 21.53 -6.79 -1.66
N ASP A 107 21.25 -8.09 -1.54
CA ASP A 107 20.44 -8.82 -2.51
C ASP A 107 18.94 -8.81 -2.21
N ALA A 108 18.52 -8.20 -1.11
CA ALA A 108 17.15 -8.24 -0.61
C ALA A 108 16.14 -7.46 -1.46
N LYS A 109 16.59 -6.61 -2.41
CA LYS A 109 15.74 -5.73 -3.25
C LYS A 109 14.64 -5.05 -2.44
N LEU A 110 15.02 -4.48 -1.30
CA LEU A 110 14.11 -3.84 -0.37
C LEU A 110 13.46 -2.61 -1.00
N THR A 111 12.13 -2.57 -0.98
CA THR A 111 11.30 -1.42 -1.40
C THR A 111 10.29 -1.10 -0.33
N THR A 112 9.61 0.05 -0.43
CA THR A 112 8.41 0.29 0.37
C THR A 112 7.24 -0.57 -0.11
N GLY A 113 6.18 -0.66 0.72
CA GLY A 113 4.97 -1.43 0.42
C GLY A 113 4.16 -0.81 -0.72
N ALA A 114 4.00 0.51 -0.69
CA ALA A 114 3.32 1.29 -1.71
C ALA A 114 3.87 2.73 -1.79
N VAL A 115 3.40 3.49 -2.78
CA VAL A 115 3.48 4.94 -2.84
C VAL A 115 2.06 5.49 -2.80
N CYS A 116 1.76 6.40 -1.84
CA CYS A 116 0.44 6.99 -1.70
C CYS A 116 0.45 8.47 -2.09
N VAL A 117 -0.48 8.86 -2.97
CA VAL A 117 -0.60 10.21 -3.52
C VAL A 117 -2.06 10.62 -3.71
N TYR A 118 -2.32 11.90 -3.98
CA TYR A 118 -3.61 12.35 -4.50
C TYR A 118 -3.89 11.77 -5.90
N HIS A 119 -5.16 11.58 -6.23
CA HIS A 119 -5.60 10.95 -7.48
C HIS A 119 -5.05 11.64 -8.75
N ASN A 120 -4.91 12.95 -8.75
CA ASN A 120 -4.37 13.73 -9.87
C ASN A 120 -2.85 13.52 -10.10
N LEU A 121 -2.14 12.96 -9.11
CA LEU A 121 -0.71 12.68 -9.17
C LEU A 121 -0.38 11.23 -9.55
N ILE A 122 -1.39 10.36 -9.65
CA ILE A 122 -1.23 8.95 -10.04
C ILE A 122 -0.45 8.79 -11.36
N PRO A 123 -0.70 9.59 -12.43
CA PRO A 123 0.04 9.44 -13.69
C PRO A 123 1.55 9.61 -13.52
N PHE A 124 1.99 10.52 -12.66
CA PHE A 124 3.41 10.76 -12.39
C PHE A 124 4.04 9.64 -11.57
N ALA A 125 3.31 9.10 -10.59
CA ALA A 125 3.75 7.93 -9.85
C ALA A 125 3.83 6.69 -10.75
N LYS A 126 2.86 6.49 -11.65
CA LYS A 126 2.84 5.39 -12.63
C LYS A 126 4.03 5.44 -13.57
N GLU A 127 4.37 6.63 -14.08
CA GLU A 127 5.57 6.86 -14.91
C GLU A 127 6.84 6.48 -14.13
N ALA A 128 6.99 6.99 -12.90
CA ALA A 128 8.18 6.82 -12.08
C ALA A 128 8.38 5.38 -11.56
N LEU A 129 7.30 4.63 -11.35
CA LEU A 129 7.33 3.25 -10.84
C LEU A 129 7.28 2.20 -11.94
N GLN A 130 7.35 2.61 -13.21
CA GLN A 130 7.35 1.67 -14.34
C GLN A 130 8.48 0.63 -14.19
N GLY A 131 8.14 -0.64 -14.38
CA GLY A 131 9.10 -1.75 -14.24
C GLY A 131 9.33 -2.22 -12.80
N THR A 132 8.64 -1.63 -11.82
CA THR A 132 8.65 -2.10 -10.43
C THR A 132 7.36 -2.82 -10.05
N SER A 133 7.38 -3.52 -8.92
CA SER A 133 6.19 -4.14 -8.30
C SER A 133 5.52 -3.26 -7.24
N ILE A 134 6.00 -2.03 -7.03
CA ILE A 134 5.47 -1.12 -6.01
C ILE A 134 4.09 -0.63 -6.46
N PRO A 135 3.01 -0.92 -5.72
CA PRO A 135 1.68 -0.44 -6.04
C PRO A 135 1.54 1.07 -5.77
N ILE A 136 0.56 1.68 -6.43
CA ILE A 136 0.15 3.04 -6.16
C ILE A 136 -1.12 3.00 -5.34
N ALA A 137 -1.09 3.58 -4.15
CA ALA A 137 -2.24 3.89 -3.35
C ALA A 137 -2.71 5.32 -3.65
N ALA A 138 -4.01 5.55 -3.62
CA ALA A 138 -4.57 6.88 -3.79
C ALA A 138 -5.51 7.22 -2.65
N VAL A 139 -5.30 8.38 -2.00
CA VAL A 139 -6.29 8.91 -1.06
C VAL A 139 -7.55 9.30 -1.81
N SER A 140 -8.68 9.05 -1.20
CA SER A 140 -9.98 9.19 -1.85
C SER A 140 -11.08 9.55 -0.86
N THR A 141 -12.31 9.61 -1.36
CA THR A 141 -13.54 9.84 -0.60
C THR A 141 -13.58 11.19 0.11
N GLY A 142 -13.03 12.21 -0.55
CA GLY A 142 -13.01 13.59 -0.05
C GLY A 142 -11.98 13.84 1.03
N PHE A 143 -10.81 13.17 0.94
CA PHE A 143 -9.69 13.43 1.85
C PHE A 143 -9.30 14.93 1.88
N PRO A 144 -9.02 15.53 3.08
CA PRO A 144 -8.91 14.85 4.38
C PRO A 144 -10.22 14.78 5.17
N ALA A 145 -11.26 15.52 4.80
CA ALA A 145 -12.44 15.70 5.65
C ALA A 145 -13.52 14.62 5.48
N GLY A 146 -13.59 13.98 4.32
CA GLY A 146 -14.62 12.99 4.00
C GLY A 146 -16.03 13.58 3.77
N LYS A 147 -16.14 14.91 3.63
CA LYS A 147 -17.39 15.68 3.59
C LYS A 147 -17.90 15.94 2.17
N ILE A 148 -17.99 14.87 1.37
CA ILE A 148 -18.58 14.92 0.03
C ILE A 148 -19.70 13.88 -0.08
N SER A 149 -20.53 13.98 -1.12
CA SER A 149 -21.63 13.03 -1.37
C SER A 149 -21.09 11.61 -1.60
N LEU A 150 -21.94 10.61 -1.37
CA LEU A 150 -21.58 9.21 -1.65
C LEU A 150 -21.26 8.99 -3.14
N GLU A 151 -22.00 9.67 -4.02
CA GLU A 151 -21.79 9.59 -5.47
C GLU A 151 -20.42 10.13 -5.86
N ASP A 152 -20.01 11.26 -5.28
CA ASP A 152 -18.69 11.84 -5.50
C ASP A 152 -17.58 10.94 -4.98
N LYS A 153 -17.74 10.32 -3.80
CA LYS A 153 -16.80 9.34 -3.24
C LYS A 153 -16.60 8.17 -4.20
N ILE A 154 -17.68 7.60 -4.70
CA ILE A 154 -17.64 6.47 -5.66
C ILE A 154 -17.00 6.92 -6.98
N SER A 155 -17.33 8.11 -7.46
CA SER A 155 -16.75 8.67 -8.68
C SER A 155 -15.23 8.85 -8.56
N GLU A 156 -14.78 9.40 -7.43
CA GLU A 156 -13.36 9.59 -7.14
C GLU A 156 -12.58 8.27 -7.11
N ILE A 157 -13.12 7.24 -6.42
CA ILE A 157 -12.53 5.90 -6.41
C ILE A 157 -12.40 5.35 -7.83
N LYS A 158 -13.48 5.38 -8.61
CA LYS A 158 -13.48 4.88 -10.01
C LYS A 158 -12.43 5.58 -10.86
N LYS A 159 -12.28 6.90 -10.73
CA LYS A 159 -11.29 7.69 -11.46
C LYS A 159 -9.87 7.30 -11.04
N SER A 160 -9.62 7.11 -9.75
CA SER A 160 -8.30 6.70 -9.23
C SER A 160 -7.90 5.32 -9.74
N VAL A 161 -8.82 4.36 -9.70
CA VAL A 161 -8.59 3.00 -10.24
C VAL A 161 -8.32 3.06 -11.75
N ALA A 162 -9.12 3.82 -12.50
CA ALA A 162 -8.92 3.98 -13.95
C ALA A 162 -7.58 4.66 -14.28
N ALA A 163 -7.08 5.57 -13.44
CA ALA A 163 -5.78 6.21 -13.59
C ALA A 163 -4.61 5.24 -13.30
N GLY A 164 -4.86 4.15 -12.56
CA GLY A 164 -3.87 3.11 -12.29
C GLY A 164 -3.56 2.85 -10.83
N ALA A 165 -4.33 3.42 -9.89
CA ALA A 165 -4.22 3.05 -8.48
C ALA A 165 -4.58 1.57 -8.28
N LYS A 166 -3.81 0.89 -7.46
CA LYS A 166 -4.03 -0.50 -7.05
C LYS A 166 -4.63 -0.60 -5.65
N GLU A 167 -4.49 0.46 -4.88
CA GLU A 167 -4.99 0.58 -3.52
C GLU A 167 -5.73 1.91 -3.38
N ILE A 168 -6.82 1.91 -2.61
CA ILE A 168 -7.62 3.10 -2.33
C ILE A 168 -7.65 3.31 -0.83
N ASP A 169 -7.17 4.47 -0.41
CA ASP A 169 -7.17 4.91 0.98
C ASP A 169 -8.40 5.79 1.23
N ILE A 170 -9.40 5.24 1.89
CA ILE A 170 -10.71 5.87 2.07
C ILE A 170 -10.81 6.66 3.38
N VAL A 171 -11.46 7.80 3.33
CA VAL A 171 -11.81 8.60 4.50
C VAL A 171 -13.26 8.35 4.88
N ILE A 172 -13.47 7.95 6.14
CA ILE A 172 -14.83 7.79 6.69
C ILE A 172 -15.50 9.15 6.92
N SER A 173 -16.82 9.20 6.84
CA SER A 173 -17.62 10.35 7.26
C SER A 173 -17.71 10.34 8.78
N ARG A 174 -16.76 10.98 9.46
CA ARG A 174 -16.63 10.94 10.93
C ARG A 174 -17.87 11.42 11.69
N ASP A 175 -18.57 12.39 11.13
CA ASP A 175 -19.83 12.92 11.67
C ASP A 175 -20.99 11.92 11.65
N LEU A 176 -20.90 10.86 10.85
CA LEU A 176 -21.88 9.79 10.80
C LEU A 176 -21.52 8.59 11.70
N VAL A 177 -20.32 8.58 12.24
CA VAL A 177 -19.80 7.47 13.07
C VAL A 177 -19.85 7.83 14.57
N LEU A 178 -19.91 9.12 14.90
CA LEU A 178 -20.05 9.65 16.24
C LEU A 178 -21.52 9.86 16.58
#